data_c987b1eb588e69b4135fe1833e5235a2
#
_entry.id   c987b1eb588e69b4135fe1833e5235a2
#
_cell.length_a   1.000
_cell.length_b   1.000
_cell.length_c   1.000
_cell.angle_alpha   90.00
_cell.angle_beta   90.00
_cell.angle_gamma   90.00
#
_symmetry.space_group_name_H-M   'P 1'
#
loop_
_entity.id
_entity.type
_entity.pdbx_description
1 polymer ?
#
loop_
_entity_poly.entity_id
_entity_poly.type
_entity_poly.pdbx_seq_one_letter_code
_entity_poly.pdbx_strand_id
1 'polypeptide(L)'
;GFCYGGGITNYLAAKLGADMQAGVPYYGVAADTASVANIKAPLVCHLAENDERINATYPAFETALKAAGVDYQIHTYPGTQHGFHNNSTPRYNEVAAKASWERTLAHFRKHLA
;
A
#
# COMPACT_ATOMS: atom_id res chain seq x y z
N GLY A 1 6.21 2.82 3.23
CA GLY A 1 6.95 3.64 2.24
C GLY A 1 6.01 4.42 1.35
N PHE A 2 6.51 5.50 0.76
CA PHE A 2 5.74 6.44 -0.07
C PHE A 2 6.28 6.46 -1.50
N CYS A 3 5.42 6.57 -2.49
CA CYS A 3 5.80 6.64 -3.91
C CYS A 3 6.67 5.44 -4.30
N TYR A 4 7.89 5.71 -4.77
CA TYR A 4 8.88 4.67 -5.04
C TYR A 4 9.08 3.77 -3.82
N GLY A 5 9.13 4.35 -2.62
CA GLY A 5 9.21 3.60 -1.37
C GLY A 5 7.99 2.71 -1.12
N GLY A 6 6.81 3.09 -1.60
CA GLY A 6 5.63 2.23 -1.57
C GLY A 6 5.81 0.99 -2.44
N GLY A 7 6.38 1.17 -3.64
CA GLY A 7 6.73 0.06 -4.50
C GLY A 7 7.77 -0.85 -3.88
N ILE A 8 8.77 -0.27 -3.22
CA ILE A 8 9.77 -1.04 -2.48
C ILE A 8 9.13 -1.82 -1.33
N THR A 9 8.14 -1.24 -0.64
CA THR A 9 7.40 -1.94 0.43
C THR A 9 6.75 -3.21 -0.12
N ASN A 10 6.07 -3.12 -1.25
CA ASN A 10 5.45 -4.28 -1.89
C ASN A 10 6.49 -5.31 -2.32
N TYR A 11 7.60 -4.85 -2.89
CA TYR A 11 8.70 -5.72 -3.29
C TYR A 11 9.28 -6.46 -2.07
N LEU A 12 9.52 -5.75 -0.97
CA LEU A 12 10.06 -6.35 0.24
C LEU A 12 9.09 -7.33 0.89
N ALA A 13 7.78 -7.06 0.84
CA ALA A 13 6.78 -7.99 1.34
C ALA A 13 6.89 -9.35 0.64
N ALA A 14 7.07 -9.33 -0.68
CA ALA A 14 7.26 -10.55 -1.46
C ALA A 14 8.64 -11.18 -1.21
N LYS A 15 9.67 -10.37 -1.01
CA LYS A 15 11.05 -10.86 -0.84
C LYS A 15 11.31 -11.43 0.55
N LEU A 16 10.79 -10.79 1.59
CA LEU A 16 11.08 -11.15 2.97
C LEU A 16 10.13 -12.19 3.56
N GLY A 17 8.97 -12.40 2.94
CA GLY A 17 8.00 -13.38 3.43
C GLY A 17 7.67 -13.17 4.91
N ALA A 18 7.86 -14.21 5.72
CA ALA A 18 7.54 -14.18 7.15
C ALA A 18 8.47 -13.27 7.97
N ASP A 19 9.59 -12.81 7.42
CA ASP A 19 10.49 -11.90 8.11
C ASP A 19 9.97 -10.46 8.14
N MET A 20 8.92 -10.15 7.39
CA MET A 20 8.26 -8.85 7.41
C MET A 20 6.98 -8.94 8.25
N GLN A 21 6.84 -8.06 9.22
CA GLN A 21 5.73 -8.08 10.19
C GLN A 21 4.47 -7.40 9.67
N ALA A 22 4.63 -6.31 8.91
CA ALA A 22 3.52 -5.53 8.37
C ALA A 22 4.03 -4.62 7.26
N GLY A 23 3.17 -4.28 6.31
CA GLY A 23 3.52 -3.36 5.23
C GLY A 23 2.43 -2.33 4.99
N VAL A 24 2.83 -1.10 4.70
CA VAL A 24 1.91 0.00 4.35
C VAL A 24 2.49 0.76 3.17
N PRO A 25 2.20 0.32 1.94
CA PRO A 25 2.61 1.07 0.76
C PRO A 25 1.64 2.22 0.47
N TYR A 26 2.19 3.42 0.28
CA TYR A 26 1.45 4.58 -0.17
C TYR A 26 1.74 4.81 -1.65
N TYR A 27 0.69 4.73 -2.46
CA TYR A 27 0.73 5.03 -3.91
C TYR A 27 2.01 4.52 -4.61
N GLY A 28 2.42 3.30 -4.29
CA GLY A 28 3.54 2.62 -4.92
C GLY A 28 3.07 1.51 -5.85
N VAL A 29 3.87 1.16 -6.85
CA VAL A 29 3.53 0.08 -7.77
C VAL A 29 3.32 -1.23 -7.03
N ALA A 30 2.41 -2.05 -7.52
CA ALA A 30 2.19 -3.38 -6.97
C ALA A 30 3.39 -4.30 -7.24
N ALA A 31 3.51 -5.36 -6.44
CA ALA A 31 4.52 -6.39 -6.69
C ALA A 31 4.12 -7.23 -7.92
N ASP A 32 5.11 -7.90 -8.50
CA ASP A 32 4.88 -8.90 -9.55
C ASP A 32 3.93 -9.98 -9.02
N THR A 33 2.88 -10.27 -9.76
CA THR A 33 1.87 -11.26 -9.35
C THR A 33 2.46 -12.64 -9.09
N ALA A 34 3.52 -13.01 -9.81
CA ALA A 34 4.21 -14.29 -9.59
C ALA A 34 4.86 -14.39 -8.21
N SER A 35 5.21 -13.25 -7.59
CA SER A 35 5.88 -13.23 -6.28
C SER A 35 4.90 -13.12 -5.09
N VAL A 36 3.62 -12.86 -5.35
CA VAL A 36 2.62 -12.60 -4.30
C VAL A 36 2.44 -13.81 -3.37
N ALA A 37 2.61 -15.03 -3.88
CA ALA A 37 2.50 -16.24 -3.05
C ALA A 37 3.47 -16.24 -1.87
N ASN A 38 4.56 -15.48 -1.94
CA ASN A 38 5.56 -15.40 -0.88
C ASN A 38 5.22 -14.36 0.20
N ILE A 39 4.20 -13.52 -0.03
CA ILE A 39 3.82 -12.49 0.93
C ILE A 39 3.14 -13.12 2.13
N LYS A 40 3.68 -12.86 3.32
CA LYS A 40 3.12 -13.29 4.60
C LYS A 40 2.72 -12.10 5.47
N ALA A 41 3.31 -10.93 5.23
CA ALA A 41 3.00 -9.73 5.99
C ALA A 41 1.59 -9.25 5.66
N PRO A 42 0.79 -8.84 6.67
CA PRO A 42 -0.46 -8.13 6.41
C PRO A 42 -0.18 -6.76 5.81
N LEU A 43 -0.98 -6.35 4.82
CA LEU A 43 -0.78 -5.13 4.05
C LEU A 43 -1.97 -4.19 4.19
N VAL A 44 -1.70 -2.90 4.33
CA VAL A 44 -2.68 -1.83 4.14
C VAL A 44 -2.15 -0.92 3.05
N CYS A 45 -2.79 -0.93 1.90
CA CYS A 45 -2.36 -0.19 0.72
C CYS A 45 -3.20 1.08 0.58
N HIS A 46 -2.54 2.22 0.39
CA HIS A 46 -3.21 3.51 0.19
C HIS A 46 -2.97 3.98 -1.24
N LEU A 47 -4.05 4.23 -1.97
CA LEU A 47 -4.00 4.67 -3.36
C LEU A 47 -4.66 6.04 -3.53
N ALA A 48 -4.12 6.84 -4.45
CA ALA A 48 -4.75 8.07 -4.88
C ALA A 48 -5.74 7.76 -6.02
N GLU A 49 -6.88 8.44 -6.03
CA GLU A 49 -7.87 8.22 -7.10
C GLU A 49 -7.32 8.57 -8.48
N ASN A 50 -6.60 9.68 -8.59
CA ASN A 50 -6.08 10.20 -9.85
C ASN A 50 -4.61 9.82 -10.05
N ASP A 51 -4.35 8.52 -10.16
CA ASP A 51 -3.00 7.97 -10.30
C ASP A 51 -3.06 6.72 -11.20
N GLU A 52 -3.34 6.96 -12.48
CA GLU A 52 -3.63 5.88 -13.43
C GLU A 52 -2.53 4.82 -13.51
N ARG A 53 -1.28 5.25 -13.62
CA ARG A 53 -0.14 4.34 -13.80
C ARG A 53 0.00 3.38 -12.62
N ILE A 54 -0.10 3.90 -11.42
CA ILE A 54 0.00 3.09 -10.20
C ILE A 54 -1.23 2.22 -10.03
N ASN A 55 -2.43 2.81 -10.18
CA ASN A 55 -3.68 2.10 -9.94
C ASN A 55 -3.89 0.95 -10.93
N ALA A 56 -3.37 1.07 -12.14
CA ALA A 56 -3.45 0.01 -13.14
C ALA A 56 -2.73 -1.28 -12.71
N THR A 57 -1.78 -1.19 -11.78
CA THR A 57 -1.05 -2.37 -11.28
C THR A 57 -1.81 -3.14 -10.20
N TYR A 58 -2.88 -2.56 -9.63
CA TYR A 58 -3.53 -3.14 -8.45
C TYR A 58 -4.61 -4.19 -8.71
N PRO A 59 -5.41 -4.17 -9.79
CA PRO A 59 -6.42 -5.22 -9.98
C PRO A 59 -5.84 -6.64 -10.03
N ALA A 60 -4.77 -6.86 -10.77
CA ALA A 60 -4.11 -8.15 -10.83
C ALA A 60 -3.43 -8.49 -9.50
N PHE A 61 -2.85 -7.50 -8.83
CA PHE A 61 -2.23 -7.67 -7.52
C PHE A 61 -3.27 -8.09 -6.47
N GLU A 62 -4.42 -7.43 -6.45
CA GLU A 62 -5.50 -7.78 -5.52
C GLU A 62 -6.00 -9.20 -5.75
N THR A 63 -6.21 -9.60 -7.01
CA THR A 63 -6.61 -10.96 -7.35
C THR A 63 -5.61 -11.97 -6.82
N ALA A 64 -4.31 -11.69 -6.99
CA ALA A 64 -3.24 -12.57 -6.52
C ALA A 64 -3.18 -12.63 -4.99
N LEU A 65 -3.39 -11.49 -4.30
CA LEU A 65 -3.44 -11.44 -2.83
C LEU A 65 -4.58 -12.30 -2.28
N LYS A 66 -5.76 -12.23 -2.89
CA LYS A 66 -6.90 -13.06 -2.51
C LYS A 66 -6.60 -14.54 -2.70
N ALA A 67 -6.04 -14.90 -3.85
CA ALA A 67 -5.70 -16.29 -4.16
C ALA A 67 -4.65 -16.85 -3.20
N ALA A 68 -3.72 -16.02 -2.73
CA ALA A 68 -2.67 -16.42 -1.80
C ALA A 68 -3.10 -16.40 -0.33
N GLY A 69 -4.31 -15.93 -0.03
CA GLY A 69 -4.82 -15.82 1.33
C GLY A 69 -4.13 -14.75 2.19
N VAL A 70 -3.58 -13.71 1.56
CA VAL A 70 -2.91 -12.62 2.27
C VAL A 70 -3.95 -11.74 2.97
N ASP A 71 -3.66 -11.35 4.21
CA ASP A 71 -4.47 -10.35 4.92
C ASP A 71 -4.12 -8.98 4.36
N TYR A 72 -5.07 -8.33 3.69
CA TYR A 72 -4.81 -7.03 3.06
C TYR A 72 -6.05 -6.14 3.08
N GLN A 73 -5.79 -4.83 2.98
CA GLN A 73 -6.79 -3.81 2.71
C GLN A 73 -6.24 -2.89 1.63
N ILE A 74 -7.09 -2.43 0.73
CA ILE A 74 -6.75 -1.44 -0.29
C ILE A 74 -7.74 -0.29 -0.17
N HIS A 75 -7.23 0.91 0.12
CA HIS A 75 -8.04 2.12 0.27
C HIS A 75 -7.69 3.11 -0.83
N THR A 76 -8.68 3.51 -1.62
CA THR A 76 -8.52 4.56 -2.62
C THR A 76 -9.21 5.82 -2.11
N TYR A 77 -8.49 6.94 -2.08
CA TYR A 77 -8.98 8.19 -1.50
C TYR A 77 -9.53 9.10 -2.58
N PRO A 78 -10.82 9.51 -2.48
CA PRO A 78 -11.44 10.35 -3.52
C PRO A 78 -10.76 11.71 -3.64
N GLY A 79 -10.67 12.21 -4.87
CA GLY A 79 -10.15 13.54 -5.15
C GLY A 79 -8.66 13.74 -4.92
N THR A 80 -7.90 12.65 -4.76
CA THR A 80 -6.46 12.73 -4.44
C THR A 80 -5.61 12.45 -5.66
N GLN A 81 -4.36 12.91 -5.57
CA GLN A 81 -3.33 12.69 -6.58
C GLN A 81 -2.13 11.99 -5.94
N HIS A 82 -1.27 11.43 -6.78
CA HIS A 82 -0.02 10.80 -6.34
C HIS A 82 0.75 11.77 -5.41
N GLY A 83 1.13 11.30 -4.22
CA GLY A 83 1.82 12.13 -3.26
C GLY A 83 0.91 12.91 -2.32
N PHE A 84 -0.37 12.54 -2.17
CA PHE A 84 -1.34 13.30 -1.37
C PHE A 84 -0.97 13.43 0.11
N HIS A 85 -0.12 12.58 0.64
CA HIS A 85 0.31 12.62 2.04
C HIS A 85 1.49 13.58 2.27
N ASN A 86 2.14 14.02 1.20
CA ASN A 86 3.31 14.89 1.27
C ASN A 86 2.89 16.36 1.38
N ASN A 87 3.04 16.94 2.56
CA ASN A 87 2.63 18.32 2.83
C ASN A 87 3.55 19.40 2.23
N SER A 88 4.60 18.99 1.53
CA SER A 88 5.50 19.91 0.83
C SER A 88 5.12 20.12 -0.64
N THR A 89 3.99 19.58 -1.09
CA THR A 89 3.53 19.68 -2.49
C THR A 89 2.11 20.24 -2.57
N PRO A 90 1.74 20.86 -3.74
CA PRO A 90 0.35 21.28 -3.96
C PRO A 90 -0.65 20.10 -4.02
N ARG A 91 -0.17 18.87 -4.15
CA ARG A 91 -1.01 17.68 -4.18
C ARG A 91 -1.44 17.19 -2.81
N TYR A 92 -0.95 17.81 -1.75
CA TYR A 92 -1.30 17.46 -0.39
C TYR A 92 -2.81 17.55 -0.18
N ASN A 93 -3.39 16.51 0.41
CA ASN A 93 -4.80 16.47 0.79
C ASN A 93 -4.88 16.12 2.27
N GLU A 94 -5.25 17.10 3.09
CA GLU A 94 -5.24 16.93 4.55
C GLU A 94 -6.18 15.84 5.02
N VAL A 95 -7.40 15.76 4.46
CA VAL A 95 -8.38 14.76 4.86
C VAL A 95 -7.88 13.34 4.58
N ALA A 96 -7.39 13.13 3.36
CA ALA A 96 -6.85 11.82 2.96
C ALA A 96 -5.57 11.49 3.73
N ALA A 97 -4.70 12.47 3.95
CA ALA A 97 -3.46 12.26 4.72
C ALA A 97 -3.77 11.82 6.15
N LYS A 98 -4.71 12.47 6.82
CA LYS A 98 -5.12 12.08 8.18
C LYS A 98 -5.78 10.71 8.22
N ALA A 99 -6.73 10.44 7.33
CA ALA A 99 -7.43 9.16 7.30
C ALA A 99 -6.47 8.01 7.04
N SER A 100 -5.58 8.16 6.07
CA SER A 100 -4.60 7.13 5.74
C SER A 100 -3.60 6.92 6.87
N TRP A 101 -3.19 8.01 7.53
CA TRP A 101 -2.24 7.92 8.65
C TRP A 101 -2.84 7.19 9.85
N GLU A 102 -4.11 7.46 10.17
CA GLU A 102 -4.81 6.75 11.24
C GLU A 102 -4.90 5.25 10.97
N ARG A 103 -5.21 4.87 9.74
CA ARG A 103 -5.23 3.47 9.32
C ARG A 103 -3.85 2.83 9.39
N THR A 104 -2.83 3.57 9.02
CA THR A 104 -1.43 3.12 9.10
C THR A 104 -1.03 2.82 10.54
N LEU A 105 -1.31 3.76 11.45
CA LEU A 105 -0.99 3.58 12.87
C LEU A 105 -1.76 2.42 13.49
N ALA A 106 -3.04 2.28 13.17
CA ALA A 106 -3.86 1.18 13.67
C ALA A 106 -3.30 -0.17 13.21
N HIS A 107 -2.86 -0.25 11.95
CA HIS A 107 -2.27 -1.46 11.40
C HIS A 107 -0.97 -1.82 12.11
N PHE A 108 -0.08 -0.86 12.31
CA PHE A 108 1.17 -1.10 13.01
C PHE A 108 0.95 -1.48 14.48
N ARG A 109 0.02 -0.84 15.17
CA ARG A 109 -0.31 -1.20 16.54
C ARG A 109 -0.82 -2.64 16.66
N LYS A 110 -1.60 -3.07 15.69
CA LYS A 110 -2.14 -4.44 15.66
C LYS A 110 -1.06 -5.48 15.44
N HIS A 111 -0.07 -5.20 14.60
CA HIS A 111 0.87 -6.22 14.12
C HIS A 111 2.29 -6.11 14.69
N LEU A 112 2.66 -4.96 15.27
CA LEU A 112 4.00 -4.73 15.80
C LEU A 112 4.06 -4.62 17.33
N ALA A 113 2.94 -4.75 17.99
CA ALA A 113 2.87 -4.63 19.45
C ALA A 113 3.49 -5.84 20.15
#